data_5b79210629159e5aa55301f7d4220ed7
#
_entry.id   5b79210629159e5aa55301f7d4220ed7
#
_cell.length_a   1.000
_cell.length_b   1.000
_cell.length_c   1.000
_cell.angle_alpha   90.00
_cell.angle_beta   90.00
_cell.angle_gamma   90.00
#
_symmetry.space_group_name_H-M   'P 1'
#
loop_
_entity.id
_entity.type
_entity.pdbx_description
1 polymer ?
#
loop_
_entity_poly.entity_id
_entity_poly.type
_entity_poly.pdbx_seq_one_letter_code
_entity_poly.pdbx_strand_id
1 'polypeptide(L)'
;MTDKPLAGRTALVTGASQGIGAASAVALAEAGAHVILVARRVKALEAVEDQIHAAGGTSTIAPIDLTEHDAISRLAGAIAGRWNSLDILVISAAYLPELTPLSQIDPKQFNTAIMTNIVATQALLAAFDPLLRKAEAGRIIGLTSSVGAAPRSFWGAYGSTKAAFDNLLETYASEVEKLSPLRVAIVDPGATRTAMRARAYPGEKPESVKPPKVVAARIVELLDHDFPTGHRERVD
;
A
#
# COMPACT_ATOMS: atom_id res chain seq x y z
N MET A 1 -15.04 -3.71 -26.86
CA MET A 1 -14.83 -3.81 -25.40
C MET A 1 -13.34 -3.64 -25.22
N THR A 2 -12.89 -2.54 -24.62
CA THR A 2 -11.47 -2.39 -24.28
C THR A 2 -11.12 -3.45 -23.24
N ASP A 3 -10.17 -4.31 -23.60
CA ASP A 3 -9.67 -5.35 -22.70
C ASP A 3 -9.05 -4.67 -21.48
N LYS A 4 -9.66 -4.88 -20.30
CA LYS A 4 -9.16 -4.26 -19.07
C LYS A 4 -7.99 -5.09 -18.56
N PRO A 5 -6.79 -4.51 -18.35
CA PRO A 5 -5.56 -5.27 -18.08
C PRO A 5 -5.61 -6.10 -16.79
N LEU A 6 -6.45 -5.71 -15.84
CA LEU A 6 -6.59 -6.41 -14.57
C LEU A 6 -7.94 -7.13 -14.43
N ALA A 7 -8.64 -7.38 -15.55
CA ALA A 7 -9.93 -8.08 -15.53
C ALA A 7 -9.81 -9.46 -14.86
N GLY A 8 -10.73 -9.74 -13.95
CA GLY A 8 -10.78 -11.02 -13.21
C GLY A 8 -9.78 -11.15 -12.06
N ARG A 9 -8.91 -10.16 -11.83
CA ARG A 9 -7.97 -10.14 -10.70
C ARG A 9 -8.64 -9.60 -9.42
N THR A 10 -8.18 -10.09 -8.28
CA THR A 10 -8.55 -9.59 -6.94
C THR A 10 -7.39 -8.82 -6.34
N ALA A 11 -7.64 -7.57 -5.93
CA ALA A 11 -6.65 -6.69 -5.33
C ALA A 11 -7.04 -6.30 -3.90
N LEU A 12 -6.09 -6.30 -2.97
CA LEU A 12 -6.24 -5.74 -1.64
C LEU A 12 -5.39 -4.49 -1.50
N VAL A 13 -6.01 -3.39 -1.08
CA VAL A 13 -5.32 -2.10 -0.88
C VAL A 13 -5.44 -1.69 0.58
N THR A 14 -4.32 -1.59 1.29
CA THR A 14 -4.29 -1.03 2.64
C THR A 14 -4.16 0.49 2.61
N GLY A 15 -4.72 1.18 3.59
CA GLY A 15 -4.77 2.65 3.57
C GLY A 15 -5.67 3.21 2.47
N ALA A 16 -6.68 2.43 2.03
CA ALA A 16 -7.54 2.73 0.90
C ALA A 16 -8.50 3.92 1.10
N SER A 17 -8.58 4.50 2.29
CA SER A 17 -9.55 5.56 2.61
C SER A 17 -9.15 6.97 2.18
N GLN A 18 -7.93 7.19 1.70
CA GLN A 18 -7.43 8.52 1.30
C GLN A 18 -6.11 8.45 0.52
N GLY A 19 -5.74 9.56 -0.10
CA GLY A 19 -4.41 9.77 -0.71
C GLY A 19 -4.09 8.75 -1.79
N ILE A 20 -2.86 8.22 -1.77
CA ILE A 20 -2.37 7.28 -2.79
C ILE A 20 -3.15 5.96 -2.73
N GLY A 21 -3.44 5.43 -1.53
CA GLY A 21 -4.21 4.19 -1.39
C GLY A 21 -5.60 4.27 -2.01
N ALA A 22 -6.34 5.36 -1.76
CA ALA A 22 -7.65 5.58 -2.38
C ALA A 22 -7.54 5.71 -3.91
N ALA A 23 -6.59 6.52 -4.40
CA ALA A 23 -6.39 6.69 -5.83
C ALA A 23 -5.98 5.38 -6.53
N SER A 24 -5.12 4.57 -5.89
CA SER A 24 -4.72 3.25 -6.40
C SER A 24 -5.91 2.29 -6.44
N ALA A 25 -6.76 2.29 -5.40
CA ALA A 25 -7.95 1.46 -5.36
C ALA A 25 -8.91 1.76 -6.52
N VAL A 26 -9.17 3.04 -6.78
CA VAL A 26 -10.01 3.47 -7.92
C VAL A 26 -9.37 3.06 -9.25
N ALA A 27 -8.09 3.34 -9.45
CA ALA A 27 -7.40 3.01 -10.70
C ALA A 27 -7.33 1.49 -10.98
N LEU A 28 -7.12 0.66 -9.95
CA LEU A 28 -7.15 -0.80 -10.07
C LEU A 28 -8.54 -1.30 -10.47
N ALA A 29 -9.60 -0.73 -9.89
CA ALA A 29 -10.98 -1.08 -10.24
C ALA A 29 -11.36 -0.63 -11.66
N GLU A 30 -10.92 0.55 -12.09
CA GLU A 30 -11.06 1.02 -13.48
C GLU A 30 -10.35 0.09 -14.46
N ALA A 31 -9.17 -0.45 -14.07
CA ALA A 31 -8.42 -1.44 -14.82
C ALA A 31 -9.04 -2.86 -14.79
N GLY A 32 -10.13 -3.07 -14.05
CA GLY A 32 -10.93 -4.31 -14.07
C GLY A 32 -10.74 -5.23 -12.87
N ALA A 33 -9.91 -4.88 -11.90
CA ALA A 33 -9.78 -5.68 -10.68
C ALA A 33 -10.99 -5.52 -9.75
N HIS A 34 -11.32 -6.58 -9.01
CA HIS A 34 -12.15 -6.44 -7.81
C HIS A 34 -11.29 -5.99 -6.64
N VAL A 35 -11.63 -4.85 -5.98
CA VAL A 35 -10.75 -4.22 -4.99
C VAL A 35 -11.29 -4.37 -3.57
N ILE A 36 -10.51 -4.97 -2.69
CA ILE A 36 -10.77 -5.05 -1.25
C ILE A 36 -10.14 -3.82 -0.60
N LEU A 37 -10.98 -2.93 -0.08
CA LEU A 37 -10.61 -1.63 0.49
C LEU A 37 -10.38 -1.76 1.99
N VAL A 38 -9.14 -1.65 2.44
CA VAL A 38 -8.77 -1.82 3.85
C VAL A 38 -8.37 -0.50 4.48
N ALA A 39 -9.12 -0.03 5.47
CA ALA A 39 -8.79 1.09 6.36
C ALA A 39 -9.75 1.10 7.57
N ARG A 40 -9.50 2.00 8.53
CA ARG A 40 -10.28 2.08 9.78
C ARG A 40 -11.64 2.77 9.65
N ARG A 41 -11.74 3.77 8.78
CA ARG A 41 -12.89 4.69 8.71
C ARG A 41 -13.90 4.23 7.65
N VAL A 42 -15.02 3.67 8.11
CA VAL A 42 -16.09 3.15 7.24
C VAL A 42 -16.55 4.20 6.22
N LYS A 43 -17.01 5.37 6.67
CA LYS A 43 -17.50 6.45 5.78
C LYS A 43 -16.49 6.87 4.70
N ALA A 44 -15.21 6.80 4.99
CA ALA A 44 -14.19 7.16 4.01
C ALA A 44 -13.92 6.01 3.01
N LEU A 45 -14.15 4.76 3.41
CA LEU A 45 -14.14 3.62 2.50
C LEU A 45 -15.36 3.62 1.59
N GLU A 46 -16.56 3.90 2.13
CA GLU A 46 -17.81 4.05 1.36
C GLU A 46 -17.65 5.11 0.27
N ALA A 47 -17.05 6.27 0.58
CA ALA A 47 -16.80 7.31 -0.40
C ALA A 47 -15.82 6.88 -1.53
N VAL A 48 -14.90 5.97 -1.28
CA VAL A 48 -14.02 5.38 -2.31
C VAL A 48 -14.77 4.29 -3.09
N GLU A 49 -15.57 3.48 -2.43
CA GLU A 49 -16.45 2.49 -3.05
C GLU A 49 -17.42 3.16 -4.04
N ASP A 50 -18.05 4.29 -3.67
CA ASP A 50 -18.92 5.06 -4.55
C ASP A 50 -18.17 5.53 -5.82
N GLN A 51 -16.92 5.98 -5.68
CA GLN A 51 -16.09 6.37 -6.83
C GLN A 51 -15.81 5.17 -7.74
N ILE A 52 -15.49 4.00 -7.16
CA ILE A 52 -15.26 2.76 -7.90
C ILE A 52 -16.52 2.34 -8.65
N HIS A 53 -17.68 2.36 -8.01
CA HIS A 53 -18.97 2.01 -8.64
C HIS A 53 -19.34 3.00 -9.75
N ALA A 54 -19.12 4.29 -9.54
CA ALA A 54 -19.36 5.32 -10.57
C ALA A 54 -18.46 5.13 -11.80
N ALA A 55 -17.25 4.57 -11.62
CA ALA A 55 -16.34 4.20 -12.70
C ALA A 55 -16.64 2.81 -13.33
N GLY A 56 -17.70 2.13 -12.88
CA GLY A 56 -18.11 0.81 -13.37
C GLY A 56 -17.22 -0.34 -12.86
N GLY A 57 -16.48 -0.12 -11.78
CA GLY A 57 -15.68 -1.13 -11.08
C GLY A 57 -16.44 -1.83 -9.96
N THR A 58 -15.77 -2.74 -9.25
CA THR A 58 -16.32 -3.46 -8.11
C THR A 58 -15.38 -3.43 -6.92
N SER A 59 -15.93 -3.35 -5.70
CA SER A 59 -15.14 -3.37 -4.48
C SER A 59 -15.84 -4.10 -3.33
N THR A 60 -15.09 -4.32 -2.27
CA THR A 60 -15.57 -4.80 -0.96
C THR A 60 -14.86 -3.99 0.12
N ILE A 61 -15.60 -3.36 1.01
CA ILE A 61 -14.99 -2.65 2.15
C ILE A 61 -14.64 -3.61 3.29
N ALA A 62 -13.48 -3.41 3.89
CA ALA A 62 -12.99 -4.14 5.06
C ALA A 62 -12.50 -3.13 6.11
N PRO A 63 -13.40 -2.64 6.98
CA PRO A 63 -13.06 -1.62 7.97
C PRO A 63 -12.35 -2.26 9.17
N ILE A 64 -11.01 -2.30 9.11
CA ILE A 64 -10.18 -2.84 10.18
C ILE A 64 -9.05 -1.88 10.55
N ASP A 65 -8.56 -1.98 11.77
CA ASP A 65 -7.27 -1.41 12.19
C ASP A 65 -6.20 -2.49 12.05
N LEU A 66 -5.18 -2.23 11.24
CA LEU A 66 -4.08 -3.16 11.01
C LEU A 66 -3.19 -3.38 12.23
N THR A 67 -3.34 -2.55 13.26
CA THR A 67 -2.59 -2.67 14.53
C THR A 67 -3.34 -3.47 15.61
N GLU A 68 -4.61 -3.84 15.36
CA GLU A 68 -5.36 -4.70 16.26
C GLU A 68 -4.89 -6.14 16.16
N HIS A 69 -4.85 -6.80 17.31
CA HIS A 69 -4.50 -8.21 17.41
C HIS A 69 -5.43 -9.05 16.51
N ASP A 70 -4.85 -9.97 15.74
CA ASP A 70 -5.55 -10.90 14.83
C ASP A 70 -6.41 -10.28 13.73
N ALA A 71 -6.51 -8.95 13.62
CA ALA A 71 -7.33 -8.30 12.59
C ALA A 71 -6.92 -8.71 11.17
N ILE A 72 -5.63 -8.75 10.90
CA ILE A 72 -5.06 -9.14 9.59
C ILE A 72 -5.33 -10.63 9.32
N SER A 73 -5.12 -11.50 10.31
CA SER A 73 -5.35 -12.95 10.18
C SER A 73 -6.83 -13.27 9.94
N ARG A 74 -7.74 -12.59 10.66
CA ARG A 74 -9.18 -12.72 10.42
C ARG A 74 -9.58 -12.24 9.02
N LEU A 75 -9.00 -11.14 8.55
CA LEU A 75 -9.23 -10.65 7.19
C LEU A 75 -8.75 -11.67 6.15
N ALA A 76 -7.55 -12.22 6.31
CA ALA A 76 -7.01 -13.24 5.40
C ALA A 76 -7.89 -14.50 5.37
N GLY A 77 -8.39 -14.94 6.53
CA GLY A 77 -9.36 -16.05 6.62
C GLY A 77 -10.68 -15.76 5.90
N ALA A 78 -11.22 -14.54 6.05
CA ALA A 78 -12.44 -14.13 5.37
C ALA A 78 -12.26 -14.07 3.84
N ILE A 79 -11.11 -13.58 3.38
CA ILE A 79 -10.77 -13.52 1.96
C ILE A 79 -10.58 -14.94 1.40
N ALA A 80 -9.87 -15.82 2.10
CA ALA A 80 -9.68 -17.22 1.70
C ALA A 80 -11.00 -18.02 1.60
N GLY A 81 -12.01 -17.63 2.38
CA GLY A 81 -13.36 -18.22 2.32
C GLY A 81 -14.17 -17.76 1.09
N ARG A 82 -13.77 -16.68 0.42
CA ARG A 82 -14.51 -16.08 -0.70
C ARG A 82 -13.76 -16.15 -2.04
N TRP A 83 -12.43 -16.08 -2.02
CA TRP A 83 -11.57 -16.12 -3.21
C TRP A 83 -10.51 -17.21 -3.06
N ASN A 84 -10.19 -17.89 -4.15
CA ASN A 84 -9.17 -18.94 -4.17
C ASN A 84 -7.74 -18.39 -4.07
N SER A 85 -7.52 -17.17 -4.56
CA SER A 85 -6.24 -16.47 -4.57
C SER A 85 -6.42 -14.98 -4.30
N LEU A 86 -5.34 -14.31 -3.96
CA LEU A 86 -5.19 -12.87 -4.00
C LEU A 86 -4.13 -12.52 -5.05
N ASP A 87 -4.51 -11.76 -6.07
CA ASP A 87 -3.59 -11.47 -7.18
C ASP A 87 -2.70 -10.27 -6.90
N ILE A 88 -3.21 -9.27 -6.17
CA ILE A 88 -2.51 -8.00 -5.94
C ILE A 88 -2.66 -7.59 -4.47
N LEU A 89 -1.54 -7.28 -3.83
CA LEU A 89 -1.48 -6.65 -2.51
C LEU A 89 -0.77 -5.29 -2.62
N VAL A 90 -1.49 -4.19 -2.38
CA VAL A 90 -0.93 -2.84 -2.30
C VAL A 90 -0.81 -2.42 -0.84
N ILE A 91 0.42 -2.32 -0.33
CA ILE A 91 0.72 -1.89 1.04
C ILE A 91 0.96 -0.38 1.02
N SER A 92 -0.14 0.40 1.22
CA SER A 92 -0.13 1.87 1.24
C SER A 92 -0.41 2.46 2.61
N ALA A 93 -0.91 1.68 3.56
CA ALA A 93 -1.11 2.14 4.93
C ALA A 93 0.20 2.54 5.57
N ALA A 94 0.25 3.75 6.14
CA ALA A 94 1.39 4.22 6.91
C ALA A 94 0.96 5.28 7.92
N TYR A 95 1.70 5.37 9.01
CA TYR A 95 1.60 6.44 10.00
C TYR A 95 2.86 7.29 9.98
N LEU A 96 2.68 8.61 9.83
CA LEU A 96 3.74 9.62 9.94
C LEU A 96 3.65 10.25 11.34
N PRO A 97 4.63 10.04 12.23
CA PRO A 97 4.75 10.78 13.48
C PRO A 97 4.97 12.27 13.25
N GLU A 98 4.88 13.05 14.29
CA GLU A 98 5.33 14.44 14.26
C GLU A 98 6.84 14.52 13.92
N LEU A 99 7.19 15.47 13.03
CA LEU A 99 8.59 15.67 12.62
C LEU A 99 9.33 16.47 13.69
N THR A 100 10.17 15.79 14.45
CA THR A 100 10.90 16.35 15.59
C THR A 100 12.38 15.94 15.56
N PRO A 101 13.26 16.65 16.29
CA PRO A 101 14.61 16.15 16.53
C PRO A 101 14.58 14.72 17.11
N LEU A 102 15.58 13.91 16.77
CA LEU A 102 15.64 12.50 17.18
C LEU A 102 15.55 12.33 18.71
N SER A 103 16.14 13.23 19.46
CA SER A 103 16.12 13.24 20.94
C SER A 103 14.77 13.65 21.55
N GLN A 104 13.83 14.12 20.74
CA GLN A 104 12.52 14.62 21.19
C GLN A 104 11.34 13.81 20.60
N ILE A 105 11.61 12.65 20.02
CA ILE A 105 10.57 11.78 19.49
C ILE A 105 9.63 11.34 20.61
N ASP A 106 8.32 11.56 20.44
CA ASP A 106 7.30 11.02 21.32
C ASP A 106 7.26 9.48 21.20
N PRO A 107 7.54 8.74 22.30
CA PRO A 107 7.56 7.29 22.28
C PRO A 107 6.23 6.65 21.85
N LYS A 108 5.08 7.29 22.14
CA LYS A 108 3.75 6.77 21.75
C LYS A 108 3.56 6.88 20.24
N GLN A 109 3.91 8.00 19.66
CA GLN A 109 3.83 8.19 18.20
C GLN A 109 4.83 7.29 17.48
N PHE A 110 6.03 7.12 18.01
CA PHE A 110 7.03 6.21 17.45
C PHE A 110 6.56 4.75 17.48
N ASN A 111 6.02 4.30 18.63
CA ASN A 111 5.44 2.96 18.72
C ASN A 111 4.28 2.77 17.72
N THR A 112 3.41 3.77 17.55
CA THR A 112 2.34 3.73 16.54
C THR A 112 2.92 3.57 15.12
N ALA A 113 4.02 4.26 14.81
CA ALA A 113 4.70 4.11 13.53
C ALA A 113 5.30 2.71 13.34
N ILE A 114 5.95 2.16 14.36
CA ILE A 114 6.48 0.79 14.35
C ILE A 114 5.35 -0.22 14.10
N MET A 115 4.26 -0.14 14.86
CA MET A 115 3.13 -1.05 14.73
C MET A 115 2.48 -0.97 13.35
N THR A 116 2.27 0.24 12.83
CA THR A 116 1.59 0.43 11.54
C THR A 116 2.50 0.14 10.35
N ASN A 117 3.76 0.64 10.37
CA ASN A 117 4.62 0.62 9.20
C ASN A 117 5.48 -0.66 9.11
N ILE A 118 5.76 -1.31 10.24
CA ILE A 118 6.64 -2.49 10.29
C ILE A 118 5.84 -3.74 10.65
N VAL A 119 5.25 -3.78 11.85
CA VAL A 119 4.59 -4.99 12.37
C VAL A 119 3.40 -5.39 11.50
N ALA A 120 2.55 -4.42 11.14
CA ALA A 120 1.42 -4.69 10.26
C ALA A 120 1.87 -5.13 8.85
N THR A 121 3.00 -4.59 8.33
CA THR A 121 3.56 -5.03 7.05
C THR A 121 3.99 -6.49 7.11
N GLN A 122 4.74 -6.89 8.13
CA GLN A 122 5.15 -8.28 8.33
C GLN A 122 3.94 -9.19 8.47
N ALA A 123 2.93 -8.79 9.25
CA ALA A 123 1.70 -9.57 9.43
C ALA A 123 0.89 -9.71 8.13
N LEU A 124 0.85 -8.67 7.28
CA LEU A 124 0.23 -8.74 5.96
C LEU A 124 0.95 -9.75 5.06
N LEU A 125 2.28 -9.69 4.99
CA LEU A 125 3.08 -10.64 4.22
C LEU A 125 2.82 -12.08 4.69
N ALA A 126 2.88 -12.34 5.99
CA ALA A 126 2.67 -13.67 6.57
C ALA A 126 1.25 -14.20 6.32
N ALA A 127 0.22 -13.37 6.53
CA ALA A 127 -1.17 -13.80 6.42
C ALA A 127 -1.64 -14.02 4.97
N PHE A 128 -1.11 -13.23 4.03
CA PHE A 128 -1.52 -13.29 2.62
C PHE A 128 -0.57 -14.09 1.73
N ASP A 129 0.63 -14.50 2.18
CA ASP A 129 1.56 -15.34 1.43
C ASP A 129 0.88 -16.57 0.79
N PRO A 130 0.06 -17.36 1.50
CA PRO A 130 -0.57 -18.54 0.91
C PRO A 130 -1.55 -18.20 -0.24
N LEU A 131 -2.25 -17.07 -0.17
CA LEU A 131 -3.19 -16.64 -1.20
C LEU A 131 -2.47 -16.01 -2.40
N LEU A 132 -1.42 -15.23 -2.14
CA LEU A 132 -0.59 -14.61 -3.17
C LEU A 132 0.18 -15.65 -4.01
N ARG A 133 0.66 -16.72 -3.37
CA ARG A 133 1.33 -17.83 -4.07
C ARG A 133 0.40 -18.70 -4.89
N LYS A 134 -0.90 -18.71 -4.61
CA LYS A 134 -1.91 -19.42 -5.42
C LYS A 134 -2.29 -18.66 -6.69
N ALA A 135 -2.02 -17.37 -6.76
CA ALA A 135 -2.27 -16.59 -7.96
C ALA A 135 -1.25 -16.96 -9.06
N GLU A 136 -1.71 -17.01 -10.32
CA GLU A 136 -0.83 -17.27 -11.47
C GLU A 136 0.27 -16.24 -11.61
N ALA A 137 -0.04 -14.99 -11.25
CA ALA A 137 0.88 -13.87 -11.31
C ALA A 137 0.67 -12.94 -10.10
N GLY A 138 0.95 -13.45 -8.89
CA GLY A 138 0.84 -12.66 -7.67
C GLY A 138 1.76 -11.42 -7.69
N ARG A 139 1.27 -10.28 -7.20
CA ARG A 139 2.01 -9.01 -7.16
C ARG A 139 1.85 -8.32 -5.82
N ILE A 140 2.96 -7.89 -5.26
CA ILE A 140 2.99 -7.01 -4.08
C ILE A 140 3.60 -5.67 -4.47
N ILE A 141 2.89 -4.58 -4.17
CA ILE A 141 3.37 -3.21 -4.33
C ILE A 141 3.46 -2.57 -2.95
N GLY A 142 4.67 -2.29 -2.50
CA GLY A 142 4.92 -1.59 -1.25
C GLY A 142 5.24 -0.11 -1.48
N LEU A 143 4.47 0.80 -0.87
CA LEU A 143 4.74 2.24 -0.96
C LEU A 143 5.75 2.66 0.10
N THR A 144 6.95 3.00 -0.33
CA THR A 144 8.04 3.47 0.52
C THR A 144 8.17 5.01 0.55
N SER A 145 9.34 5.51 0.85
CA SER A 145 9.70 6.92 0.85
C SER A 145 11.21 7.09 0.75
N SER A 146 11.66 8.15 0.10
CA SER A 146 13.09 8.50 0.01
C SER A 146 13.80 8.64 1.37
N VAL A 147 13.05 8.93 2.45
CA VAL A 147 13.63 9.04 3.80
C VAL A 147 13.93 7.67 4.44
N GLY A 148 13.45 6.57 3.86
CA GLY A 148 13.88 5.21 4.20
C GLY A 148 15.28 4.89 3.67
N ALA A 149 15.57 5.35 2.45
CA ALA A 149 16.86 5.13 1.81
C ALA A 149 17.93 6.16 2.22
N ALA A 150 17.54 7.42 2.45
CA ALA A 150 18.46 8.51 2.80
C ALA A 150 17.96 9.28 4.03
N PRO A 151 18.71 9.28 5.14
CA PRO A 151 18.33 10.00 6.36
C PRO A 151 18.15 11.51 6.13
N ARG A 152 17.16 12.08 6.82
CA ARG A 152 16.89 13.51 6.79
C ARG A 152 16.59 14.02 8.20
N SER A 153 17.08 15.22 8.54
CA SER A 153 16.80 15.86 9.83
C SER A 153 15.30 15.90 10.11
N PHE A 154 14.89 15.61 11.32
CA PHE A 154 13.53 15.54 11.85
C PHE A 154 12.69 14.34 11.38
N TRP A 155 13.15 13.54 10.44
CA TRP A 155 12.44 12.39 9.88
C TRP A 155 12.80 11.06 10.56
N GLY A 156 13.55 11.08 11.65
CA GLY A 156 14.12 9.86 12.25
C GLY A 156 13.09 8.79 12.59
N ALA A 157 11.97 9.18 13.21
CA ALA A 157 10.92 8.23 13.58
C ALA A 157 10.24 7.57 12.35
N TYR A 158 9.95 8.34 11.31
CA TYR A 158 9.34 7.81 10.09
C TYR A 158 10.36 7.11 9.20
N GLY A 159 11.52 7.74 8.98
CA GLY A 159 12.56 7.21 8.11
C GLY A 159 13.06 5.85 8.55
N SER A 160 13.29 5.64 9.85
CA SER A 160 13.67 4.32 10.38
C SER A 160 12.63 3.24 10.11
N THR A 161 11.33 3.58 10.24
CA THR A 161 10.28 2.60 9.91
C THR A 161 10.19 2.30 8.42
N LYS A 162 10.47 3.28 7.55
CA LYS A 162 10.49 3.05 6.10
C LYS A 162 11.74 2.28 5.64
N ALA A 163 12.88 2.48 6.28
CA ALA A 163 14.06 1.64 6.07
C ALA A 163 13.79 0.17 6.46
N ALA A 164 13.14 -0.06 7.60
CA ALA A 164 12.74 -1.40 8.03
C ALA A 164 11.68 -2.00 7.09
N PHE A 165 10.71 -1.21 6.63
CA PHE A 165 9.71 -1.61 5.64
C PHE A 165 10.36 -2.07 4.33
N ASP A 166 11.32 -1.30 3.81
CA ASP A 166 12.06 -1.64 2.60
C ASP A 166 12.82 -2.96 2.78
N ASN A 167 13.53 -3.12 3.90
CA ASN A 167 14.27 -4.35 4.21
C ASN A 167 13.35 -5.57 4.30
N LEU A 168 12.17 -5.47 4.92
CA LEU A 168 11.18 -6.56 4.97
C LEU A 168 10.74 -6.99 3.57
N LEU A 169 10.44 -6.04 2.70
CA LEU A 169 9.98 -6.34 1.33
C LEU A 169 11.10 -6.90 0.45
N GLU A 170 12.32 -6.39 0.57
CA GLU A 170 13.49 -6.89 -0.15
C GLU A 170 13.85 -8.32 0.30
N THR A 171 13.80 -8.59 1.60
CA THR A 171 14.00 -9.94 2.16
C THR A 171 12.94 -10.90 1.62
N TYR A 172 11.67 -10.51 1.72
CA TYR A 172 10.57 -11.35 1.23
C TYR A 172 10.66 -11.56 -0.31
N ALA A 173 11.03 -10.54 -1.07
CA ALA A 173 11.28 -10.66 -2.51
C ALA A 173 12.33 -11.73 -2.82
N SER A 174 13.46 -11.72 -2.10
CA SER A 174 14.53 -12.70 -2.23
C SER A 174 14.08 -14.13 -1.86
N GLU A 175 13.26 -14.28 -0.82
CA GLU A 175 12.71 -15.57 -0.37
C GLU A 175 11.78 -16.18 -1.42
N VAL A 176 10.96 -15.38 -2.12
CA VAL A 176 9.98 -15.87 -3.10
C VAL A 176 10.53 -16.03 -4.51
N GLU A 177 11.65 -15.41 -4.83
CA GLU A 177 12.20 -15.30 -6.19
C GLU A 177 12.27 -16.64 -6.94
N LYS A 178 12.74 -17.69 -6.26
CA LYS A 178 12.92 -19.02 -6.85
C LYS A 178 11.80 -20.00 -6.53
N LEU A 179 10.82 -19.58 -5.73
CA LEU A 179 9.80 -20.48 -5.17
C LEU A 179 8.42 -20.29 -5.82
N SER A 180 8.18 -19.16 -6.46
CA SER A 180 6.86 -18.85 -7.01
C SER A 180 6.92 -17.75 -8.09
N PRO A 181 5.86 -17.59 -8.91
CA PRO A 181 5.74 -16.48 -9.87
C PRO A 181 5.42 -15.13 -9.19
N LEU A 182 5.33 -15.10 -7.87
CA LEU A 182 5.07 -13.89 -7.09
C LEU A 182 6.20 -12.86 -7.27
N ARG A 183 5.82 -11.61 -7.52
CA ARG A 183 6.76 -10.50 -7.66
C ARG A 183 6.47 -9.41 -6.65
N VAL A 184 7.52 -8.80 -6.13
CA VAL A 184 7.48 -7.70 -5.17
C VAL A 184 8.10 -6.46 -5.79
N ALA A 185 7.39 -5.33 -5.74
CA ALA A 185 7.92 -4.04 -6.13
C ALA A 185 7.82 -3.04 -4.97
N ILE A 186 8.84 -2.19 -4.85
CA ILE A 186 8.95 -1.13 -3.86
C ILE A 186 8.92 0.21 -4.60
N VAL A 187 7.86 0.98 -4.37
CA VAL A 187 7.60 2.22 -5.08
C VAL A 187 7.74 3.42 -4.14
N ASP A 188 8.70 4.29 -4.40
CA ASP A 188 8.75 5.62 -3.78
C ASP A 188 7.80 6.55 -4.56
N PRO A 189 6.70 7.00 -3.94
CA PRO A 189 5.74 7.85 -4.64
C PRO A 189 6.26 9.26 -4.89
N GLY A 190 7.44 9.64 -4.41
CA GLY A 190 7.96 10.99 -4.47
C GLY A 190 7.06 12.02 -3.78
N ALA A 191 7.22 13.30 -4.10
CA ALA A 191 6.39 14.36 -3.56
C ALA A 191 4.98 14.28 -4.17
N THR A 192 4.00 13.87 -3.37
CA THR A 192 2.61 13.62 -3.81
C THR A 192 1.63 14.36 -2.91
N ARG A 193 0.65 15.03 -3.50
CA ARG A 193 -0.38 15.84 -2.83
C ARG A 193 -1.34 14.96 -2.01
N THR A 194 -1.04 14.80 -0.74
CA THR A 194 -1.80 14.02 0.24
C THR A 194 -1.94 14.77 1.55
N ALA A 195 -2.89 14.38 2.40
CA ALA A 195 -3.00 14.94 3.75
C ALA A 195 -1.72 14.68 4.58
N MET A 196 -1.05 13.54 4.38
CA MET A 196 0.24 13.25 5.01
C MET A 196 1.31 14.25 4.56
N ARG A 197 1.40 14.55 3.26
CA ARG A 197 2.35 15.53 2.71
C ARG A 197 2.08 16.94 3.24
N ALA A 198 0.82 17.38 3.24
CA ALA A 198 0.42 18.69 3.76
C ALA A 198 0.79 18.87 5.24
N ARG A 199 0.68 17.78 6.05
CA ARG A 199 1.11 17.80 7.44
C ARG A 199 2.63 17.89 7.59
N ALA A 200 3.38 17.22 6.71
CA ALA A 200 4.85 17.25 6.74
C ALA A 200 5.44 18.58 6.23
N TYR A 201 4.73 19.23 5.32
CA TYR A 201 5.16 20.46 4.64
C TYR A 201 4.01 21.49 4.60
N PRO A 202 3.63 22.09 5.73
CA PRO A 202 2.42 22.93 5.83
C PRO A 202 2.49 24.21 4.99
N GLY A 203 3.69 24.64 4.57
CA GLY A 203 3.88 25.80 3.69
C GLY A 203 3.99 25.48 2.21
N GLU A 204 3.93 24.20 1.83
CA GLU A 204 4.04 23.79 0.43
C GLU A 204 2.74 24.05 -0.33
N LYS A 205 2.84 24.69 -1.51
CA LYS A 205 1.68 24.91 -2.37
C LYS A 205 1.18 23.57 -2.93
N PRO A 206 -0.12 23.23 -2.78
CA PRO A 206 -0.66 21.95 -3.26
C PRO A 206 -0.39 21.66 -4.74
N GLU A 207 -0.32 22.71 -5.57
CA GLU A 207 -0.10 22.62 -7.02
C GLU A 207 1.35 22.32 -7.38
N SER A 208 2.30 22.52 -6.45
CA SER A 208 3.73 22.24 -6.68
C SER A 208 4.06 20.75 -6.61
N VAL A 209 3.13 19.91 -6.20
CA VAL A 209 3.29 18.47 -6.08
C VAL A 209 2.22 17.71 -6.87
N LYS A 210 2.62 16.58 -7.45
CA LYS A 210 1.72 15.80 -8.29
C LYS A 210 0.53 15.22 -7.51
N PRO A 211 -0.63 15.03 -8.14
CA PRO A 211 -1.78 14.41 -7.51
C PRO A 211 -1.56 12.89 -7.33
N PRO A 212 -2.24 12.25 -6.36
CA PRO A 212 -2.14 10.81 -6.10
C PRO A 212 -2.43 9.93 -7.31
N LYS A 213 -3.27 10.39 -8.24
CA LYS A 213 -3.62 9.67 -9.47
C LYS A 213 -2.41 9.35 -10.36
N VAL A 214 -1.35 10.16 -10.32
CA VAL A 214 -0.12 9.90 -11.09
C VAL A 214 0.57 8.64 -10.56
N VAL A 215 0.67 8.52 -9.24
CA VAL A 215 1.23 7.31 -8.60
C VAL A 215 0.34 6.10 -8.86
N ALA A 216 -0.99 6.28 -8.77
CA ALA A 216 -1.96 5.21 -9.01
C ALA A 216 -1.88 4.69 -10.46
N ALA A 217 -1.78 5.58 -11.44
CA ALA A 217 -1.61 5.20 -12.84
C ALA A 217 -0.31 4.41 -13.06
N ARG A 218 0.80 4.84 -12.43
CA ARG A 218 2.07 4.12 -12.52
C ARG A 218 2.00 2.73 -11.89
N ILE A 219 1.27 2.57 -10.77
CA ILE A 219 1.04 1.25 -10.15
C ILE A 219 0.28 0.32 -11.11
N VAL A 220 -0.78 0.81 -11.77
CA VAL A 220 -1.53 0.01 -12.76
C VAL A 220 -0.64 -0.37 -13.93
N GLU A 221 0.13 0.57 -14.48
CA GLU A 221 1.09 0.31 -15.56
C GLU A 221 2.13 -0.75 -15.16
N LEU A 222 2.68 -0.67 -13.94
CA LEU A 222 3.61 -1.67 -13.43
C LEU A 222 2.96 -3.06 -13.32
N LEU A 223 1.69 -3.14 -12.94
CA LEU A 223 0.93 -4.39 -12.80
C LEU A 223 0.50 -5.00 -14.13
N ASP A 224 0.46 -4.21 -15.21
CA ASP A 224 0.16 -4.66 -16.58
C ASP A 224 1.38 -5.29 -17.27
N HIS A 225 2.57 -5.12 -16.72
CA HIS A 225 3.82 -5.64 -17.27
C HIS A 225 4.48 -6.62 -16.29
N ASP A 226 5.36 -7.47 -16.80
CA ASP A 226 6.21 -8.26 -15.92
C ASP A 226 7.42 -7.42 -15.46
N PHE A 227 7.82 -7.63 -14.21
CA PHE A 227 8.98 -6.99 -13.61
C PHE A 227 9.74 -7.99 -12.72
N PRO A 228 11.06 -7.84 -12.55
CA PRO A 228 11.81 -8.69 -11.66
C PRO A 228 11.36 -8.47 -10.22
N THR A 229 11.30 -9.56 -9.41
CA THR A 229 11.03 -9.39 -7.99
C THR A 229 12.15 -8.56 -7.33
N GLY A 230 11.79 -7.74 -6.34
CA GLY A 230 12.70 -6.74 -5.80
C GLY A 230 12.81 -5.46 -6.65
N HIS A 231 11.97 -5.32 -7.69
CA HIS A 231 11.90 -4.09 -8.48
C HIS A 231 11.73 -2.86 -7.58
N ARG A 232 12.53 -1.83 -7.86
CA ARG A 232 12.51 -0.59 -7.10
C ARG A 232 12.45 0.60 -8.03
N GLU A 233 11.48 1.47 -7.83
CA GLU A 233 11.34 2.69 -8.63
C GLU A 233 10.84 3.86 -7.81
N ARG A 234 11.05 5.06 -8.37
CA ARG A 234 10.47 6.30 -7.87
C ARG A 234 9.57 6.90 -8.94
N VAL A 235 8.42 7.38 -8.53
CA VAL A 235 7.49 8.11 -9.39
C VAL A 235 7.75 9.60 -9.23
N ASP A 236 8.20 10.26 -10.28
CA ASP A 236 8.50 11.69 -10.32
C ASP A 236 7.35 12.52 -10.95
#